data_6017f42bdb835624b300486d8f34bdab
#
_entry.id   6017f42bdb835624b300486d8f34bdab
#
_cell.length_a   1.000
_cell.length_b   1.000
_cell.length_c   1.000
_cell.angle_alpha   90.00
_cell.angle_beta   90.00
_cell.angle_gamma   90.00
#
_symmetry.space_group_name_H-M   'P 1'
#
loop_
_entity.id
_entity.type
_entity.pdbx_description
1 polymer ?
#
loop_
_entity_poly.entity_id
_entity_poly.type
_entity_poly.pdbx_seq_one_letter_code
_entity_poly.pdbx_strand_id
1 'polypeptide(L)'
;MRFYPKILLLLLLTLPLSLFAQLRKYSNEFLNIGAGARGLAMGGAQVASAKDATAGYWNPAGLTGIKENANIGLMHADYFGGIAKYDYLSAAKPIQDNKRALGISILRFAVDDIPNTLFLVEPDGRVNYDNIQSFST
;
A
#
# COMPACT_ATOMS: atom_id res chain seq x y z
N MET A 1 58.35 -6.07 -6.29
CA MET A 1 57.05 -5.49 -6.69
C MET A 1 56.32 -4.98 -5.44
N ARG A 2 56.25 -3.65 -5.25
CA ARG A 2 55.52 -3.06 -4.10
C ARG A 2 54.03 -3.05 -4.47
N PHE A 3 53.25 -3.97 -3.91
CA PHE A 3 51.81 -3.92 -3.99
C PHE A 3 51.30 -2.67 -3.24
N TYR A 4 50.57 -1.79 -3.94
CA TYR A 4 49.99 -0.61 -3.35
C TYR A 4 48.56 -0.96 -2.84
N PRO A 5 48.41 -1.40 -1.59
CA PRO A 5 47.09 -1.85 -1.06
C PRO A 5 46.04 -0.76 -1.11
N LYS A 6 46.47 0.52 -1.14
CA LYS A 6 45.59 1.68 -1.27
C LYS A 6 44.96 1.78 -2.66
N ILE A 7 45.67 1.39 -3.71
CA ILE A 7 45.13 1.38 -5.10
C ILE A 7 44.15 0.23 -5.26
N LEU A 8 44.43 -0.93 -4.68
CA LEU A 8 43.53 -2.08 -4.70
C LEU A 8 42.22 -1.77 -3.94
N LEU A 9 42.32 -1.06 -2.81
CA LEU A 9 41.15 -0.63 -2.04
C LEU A 9 40.30 0.38 -2.83
N LEU A 10 40.95 1.33 -3.53
CA LEU A 10 40.26 2.30 -4.37
C LEU A 10 39.56 1.63 -5.56
N LEU A 11 40.19 0.63 -6.16
CA LEU A 11 39.64 -0.15 -7.28
C LEU A 11 38.45 -0.99 -6.82
N LEU A 12 38.49 -1.53 -5.60
CA LEU A 12 37.39 -2.29 -5.01
C LEU A 12 36.18 -1.38 -4.69
N LEU A 13 36.43 -0.12 -4.33
CA LEU A 13 35.39 0.86 -4.04
C LEU A 13 34.69 1.39 -5.30
N THR A 14 35.33 1.29 -6.46
CA THR A 14 34.80 1.73 -7.77
C THR A 14 34.12 0.61 -8.55
N LEU A 15 34.11 -0.64 -8.03
CA LEU A 15 33.33 -1.71 -8.63
C LEU A 15 31.85 -1.30 -8.60
N PRO A 16 31.19 -1.14 -9.77
CA PRO A 16 29.77 -0.87 -9.80
C PRO A 16 29.06 -2.08 -9.22
N LEU A 17 28.60 -1.96 -7.99
CA LEU A 17 27.61 -2.88 -7.45
C LEU A 17 26.37 -2.65 -8.29
N SER A 18 26.22 -3.44 -9.34
CA SER A 18 24.99 -3.50 -10.12
C SER A 18 23.91 -4.09 -9.22
N LEU A 19 23.38 -3.25 -8.34
CA LEU A 19 22.17 -3.55 -7.56
C LEU A 19 21.03 -3.54 -8.57
N PHE A 20 20.74 -4.71 -9.13
CA PHE A 20 19.50 -4.93 -9.85
C PHE A 20 18.39 -4.91 -8.81
N ALA A 21 17.91 -3.70 -8.49
CA ALA A 21 16.65 -3.52 -7.78
C ALA A 21 15.53 -3.97 -8.74
N GLN A 22 15.30 -5.27 -8.81
CA GLN A 22 14.16 -5.81 -9.53
C GLN A 22 12.92 -5.43 -8.71
N LEU A 23 12.20 -4.41 -9.18
CA LEU A 23 10.86 -4.13 -8.72
C LEU A 23 9.98 -5.31 -9.13
N ARG A 24 9.80 -6.26 -8.22
CA ARG A 24 8.84 -7.35 -8.42
C ARG A 24 7.44 -6.74 -8.41
N LYS A 25 6.77 -6.75 -9.54
CA LYS A 25 5.34 -6.45 -9.61
C LYS A 25 4.57 -7.62 -9.00
N TYR A 26 3.87 -7.36 -7.91
CA TYR A 26 2.93 -8.31 -7.31
C TYR A 26 1.52 -7.98 -7.76
N SER A 27 0.66 -8.99 -7.89
CA SER A 27 -0.73 -8.84 -8.33
C SER A 27 -1.60 -8.02 -7.36
N ASN A 28 -1.17 -7.83 -6.11
CA ASN A 28 -1.95 -7.19 -5.04
C ASN A 28 -1.19 -6.02 -4.40
N GLU A 29 -0.53 -5.19 -5.23
CA GLU A 29 0.24 -4.02 -4.76
C GLU A 29 -0.60 -3.02 -3.95
N PHE A 30 -1.92 -2.95 -4.20
CA PHE A 30 -2.81 -2.08 -3.44
C PHE A 30 -2.87 -2.44 -1.94
N LEU A 31 -2.52 -3.68 -1.58
CA LEU A 31 -2.40 -4.08 -0.17
C LEU A 31 -1.19 -3.45 0.53
N ASN A 32 -0.25 -2.87 -0.21
CA ASN A 32 0.91 -2.18 0.35
C ASN A 32 0.66 -0.69 0.63
N ILE A 33 -0.52 -0.17 0.26
CA ILE A 33 -0.86 1.26 0.47
C ILE A 33 -0.79 1.63 1.94
N GLY A 34 -1.26 0.76 2.82
CA GLY A 34 -1.30 1.00 4.26
C GLY A 34 -2.70 1.30 4.77
N ALA A 35 -2.90 1.16 6.06
CA ALA A 35 -4.17 1.41 6.72
C ALA A 35 -4.01 2.40 7.89
N GLY A 36 -4.95 3.35 7.99
CA GLY A 36 -4.97 4.37 9.02
C GLY A 36 -4.09 5.58 8.71
N ALA A 37 -4.61 6.78 8.95
CA ALA A 37 -3.92 8.04 8.66
C ALA A 37 -2.56 8.16 9.34
N ARG A 38 -2.43 7.64 10.56
CA ARG A 38 -1.16 7.63 11.29
C ARG A 38 -0.10 6.79 10.58
N GLY A 39 -0.46 5.57 10.11
CA GLY A 39 0.46 4.71 9.39
C GLY A 39 0.94 5.33 8.09
N LEU A 40 0.02 5.94 7.35
CA LEU A 40 0.33 6.66 6.12
C LEU A 40 1.26 7.86 6.38
N ALA A 41 0.98 8.67 7.41
CA ALA A 41 1.81 9.82 7.78
C ALA A 41 3.24 9.43 8.18
N MET A 42 3.44 8.20 8.71
CA MET A 42 4.75 7.67 9.06
C MET A 42 5.41 6.88 7.91
N GLY A 43 4.89 6.98 6.69
CA GLY A 43 5.43 6.24 5.54
C GLY A 43 5.39 4.71 5.71
N GLY A 44 4.40 4.18 6.46
CA GLY A 44 4.26 2.74 6.73
C GLY A 44 5.08 2.22 7.92
N ALA A 45 5.84 3.06 8.62
CA ALA A 45 6.66 2.64 9.77
C ALA A 45 5.83 2.43 11.05
N GLN A 46 4.73 1.68 10.96
CA GLN A 46 3.78 1.47 12.06
C GLN A 46 3.73 0.02 12.60
N VAL A 47 4.41 -0.91 11.99
CA VAL A 47 4.33 -2.35 12.33
C VAL A 47 4.55 -2.64 13.82
N ALA A 48 5.49 -1.94 14.46
CA ALA A 48 5.81 -2.15 15.87
C ALA A 48 4.96 -1.29 16.82
N SER A 49 4.30 -0.23 16.32
CA SER A 49 3.63 0.78 17.16
C SER A 49 2.11 0.73 17.10
N ALA A 50 1.52 -0.01 16.15
CA ALA A 50 0.07 -0.15 16.03
C ALA A 50 -0.52 -0.86 17.25
N LYS A 51 -1.41 -0.18 17.98
CA LYS A 51 -2.11 -0.69 19.17
C LYS A 51 -3.59 -0.29 19.17
N ASP A 52 -4.17 -0.25 17.99
CA ASP A 52 -5.56 0.08 17.72
C ASP A 52 -6.14 -0.93 16.71
N ALA A 53 -7.36 -0.72 16.22
CA ALA A 53 -7.98 -1.61 15.23
C ALA A 53 -7.17 -1.75 13.93
N THR A 54 -6.33 -0.78 13.59
CA THR A 54 -5.46 -0.86 12.40
C THR A 54 -4.30 -1.86 12.58
N ALA A 55 -4.03 -2.30 13.81
CA ALA A 55 -3.03 -3.33 14.06
C ALA A 55 -3.37 -4.64 13.35
N GLY A 56 -4.64 -4.92 13.07
CA GLY A 56 -5.05 -6.07 12.26
C GLY A 56 -4.40 -6.09 10.85
N TYR A 57 -4.12 -4.92 10.30
CA TYR A 57 -3.41 -4.76 9.04
C TYR A 57 -1.88 -4.78 9.22
N TRP A 58 -1.35 -3.99 10.16
CA TRP A 58 0.09 -3.79 10.32
C TRP A 58 0.80 -4.93 11.05
N ASN A 59 0.25 -5.33 12.19
CA ASN A 59 0.77 -6.39 13.04
C ASN A 59 -0.32 -6.88 13.99
N PRO A 60 -0.96 -8.02 13.72
CA PRO A 60 -2.06 -8.52 14.53
C PRO A 60 -1.73 -8.70 16.02
N ALA A 61 -0.46 -8.94 16.37
CA ALA A 61 -0.05 -9.00 17.77
C ALA A 61 -0.30 -7.68 18.51
N GLY A 62 -0.30 -6.55 17.81
CA GLY A 62 -0.60 -5.23 18.39
C GLY A 62 -2.04 -5.08 18.88
N LEU A 63 -2.97 -5.93 18.44
CA LEU A 63 -4.36 -5.92 18.91
C LEU A 63 -4.48 -6.20 20.41
N THR A 64 -3.55 -6.95 21.00
CA THR A 64 -3.54 -7.18 22.46
C THR A 64 -3.13 -5.94 23.23
N GLY A 65 -2.57 -4.93 22.56
CA GLY A 65 -2.21 -3.63 23.16
C GLY A 65 -3.35 -2.63 23.23
N ILE A 66 -4.55 -2.97 22.74
CA ILE A 66 -5.76 -2.15 22.86
C ILE A 66 -6.17 -2.10 24.32
N LYS A 67 -6.34 -0.89 24.88
CA LYS A 67 -6.70 -0.69 26.28
C LYS A 67 -8.20 -0.55 26.49
N GLU A 68 -8.93 -0.19 25.46
CA GLU A 68 -10.37 -0.02 25.46
C GLU A 68 -11.07 -1.38 25.31
N ASN A 69 -12.35 -1.45 25.69
CA ASN A 69 -13.16 -2.67 25.55
C ASN A 69 -13.37 -3.07 24.06
N ALA A 70 -13.35 -2.09 23.19
CA ALA A 70 -13.38 -2.29 21.73
C ALA A 70 -12.80 -1.06 21.04
N ASN A 71 -12.25 -1.26 19.86
CA ASN A 71 -11.69 -0.18 19.03
C ASN A 71 -12.16 -0.37 17.58
N ILE A 72 -12.60 0.71 16.96
CA ILE A 72 -13.08 0.73 15.58
C ILE A 72 -12.24 1.76 14.80
N GLY A 73 -11.79 1.38 13.62
CA GLY A 73 -11.06 2.24 12.71
C GLY A 73 -11.79 2.36 11.38
N LEU A 74 -11.90 3.59 10.88
CA LEU A 74 -12.43 3.92 9.56
C LEU A 74 -11.42 4.79 8.83
N MET A 75 -11.23 4.52 7.55
CA MET A 75 -10.43 5.35 6.67
C MET A 75 -11.04 5.37 5.28
N HIS A 76 -11.10 6.55 4.70
CA HIS A 76 -11.36 6.78 3.28
C HIS A 76 -10.22 7.61 2.73
N ALA A 77 -9.70 7.23 1.58
CA ALA A 77 -8.64 7.98 0.90
C ALA A 77 -8.87 7.97 -0.60
N ASP A 78 -8.78 9.15 -1.19
CA ASP A 78 -8.80 9.36 -2.63
C ASP A 78 -7.38 9.51 -3.16
N TYR A 79 -7.07 8.77 -4.21
CA TYR A 79 -5.79 8.82 -4.90
C TYR A 79 -6.00 9.32 -6.33
N PHE A 80 -4.97 9.98 -6.86
CA PHE A 80 -4.94 10.46 -8.24
C PHE A 80 -6.14 11.36 -8.61
N GLY A 81 -6.51 12.27 -7.69
CA GLY A 81 -7.61 13.20 -7.94
C GLY A 81 -9.00 12.55 -7.91
N GLY A 82 -9.17 11.44 -7.18
CA GLY A 82 -10.47 10.76 -7.02
C GLY A 82 -10.68 9.57 -7.96
N ILE A 83 -9.71 9.27 -8.85
CA ILE A 83 -9.80 8.13 -9.76
C ILE A 83 -9.74 6.81 -9.01
N ALA A 84 -8.87 6.71 -7.99
CA ALA A 84 -8.75 5.52 -7.17
C ALA A 84 -9.20 5.81 -5.74
N LYS A 85 -10.10 4.99 -5.22
CA LYS A 85 -10.67 5.10 -3.87
C LYS A 85 -10.22 3.92 -3.04
N TYR A 86 -9.80 4.22 -1.83
CA TYR A 86 -9.32 3.22 -0.88
C TYR A 86 -10.08 3.37 0.43
N ASP A 87 -10.89 2.36 0.74
CA ASP A 87 -11.71 2.31 1.94
C ASP A 87 -11.19 1.21 2.87
N TYR A 88 -11.04 1.54 4.13
CA TYR A 88 -10.64 0.59 5.16
C TYR A 88 -11.55 0.71 6.37
N LEU A 89 -12.10 -0.42 6.80
CA LEU A 89 -12.89 -0.58 8.00
C LEU A 89 -12.25 -1.64 8.87
N SER A 90 -12.09 -1.38 10.13
CA SER A 90 -11.62 -2.37 11.09
C SER A 90 -12.34 -2.26 12.42
N ALA A 91 -12.49 -3.39 13.08
CA ALA A 91 -12.97 -3.47 14.45
C ALA A 91 -12.16 -4.50 15.21
N ALA A 92 -11.81 -4.22 16.45
CA ALA A 92 -11.03 -5.10 17.28
C ALA A 92 -11.50 -5.05 18.74
N LYS A 93 -11.43 -6.19 19.40
CA LYS A 93 -11.81 -6.35 20.81
C LYS A 93 -10.79 -7.22 21.53
N PRO A 94 -10.16 -6.75 22.62
CA PRO A 94 -9.33 -7.57 23.47
C PRO A 94 -10.21 -8.54 24.28
N ILE A 95 -9.66 -9.70 24.60
CA ILE A 95 -10.31 -10.79 25.35
C ILE A 95 -9.32 -11.28 26.41
N GLN A 96 -9.86 -11.79 27.52
CA GLN A 96 -9.06 -12.40 28.59
C GLN A 96 -7.94 -11.50 29.10
N ASP A 97 -8.30 -10.34 29.63
CA ASP A 97 -7.36 -9.37 30.22
C ASP A 97 -6.21 -9.00 29.25
N ASN A 98 -6.56 -8.77 28.00
CA ASN A 98 -5.64 -8.40 26.90
C ASN A 98 -4.58 -9.48 26.53
N LYS A 99 -4.76 -10.72 26.99
CA LYS A 99 -3.91 -11.83 26.57
C LYS A 99 -4.21 -12.31 25.14
N ARG A 100 -5.42 -12.04 24.68
CA ARG A 100 -5.92 -12.38 23.35
C ARG A 100 -6.73 -11.21 22.80
N ALA A 101 -6.84 -11.13 21.49
CA ALA A 101 -7.70 -10.16 20.83
C ALA A 101 -8.34 -10.79 19.59
N LEU A 102 -9.56 -10.37 19.28
CA LEU A 102 -10.21 -10.62 18.00
C LEU A 102 -10.25 -9.33 17.21
N GLY A 103 -10.01 -9.41 15.93
CA GLY A 103 -10.13 -8.28 15.01
C GLY A 103 -10.67 -8.74 13.66
N ILE A 104 -11.41 -7.86 13.03
CA ILE A 104 -11.87 -7.99 11.65
C ILE A 104 -11.49 -6.72 10.90
N SER A 105 -11.05 -6.88 9.65
CA SER A 105 -10.74 -5.77 8.78
C SER A 105 -11.32 -6.03 7.40
N ILE A 106 -11.86 -4.99 6.79
CA ILE A 106 -12.38 -4.99 5.43
C ILE A 106 -11.64 -3.89 4.69
N LEU A 107 -11.11 -4.22 3.53
CA LEU A 107 -10.43 -3.30 2.66
C LEU A 107 -11.10 -3.36 1.29
N ARG A 108 -11.43 -2.18 0.76
CA ARG A 108 -11.93 -2.01 -0.61
C ARG A 108 -10.99 -1.06 -1.34
N PHE A 109 -10.56 -1.49 -2.50
CA PHE A 109 -9.88 -0.62 -3.46
C PHE A 109 -10.70 -0.59 -4.74
N ALA A 110 -11.05 0.58 -5.20
CA ALA A 110 -11.84 0.77 -6.41
C ALA A 110 -11.16 1.80 -7.30
N VAL A 111 -11.23 1.56 -8.59
CA VAL A 111 -10.82 2.52 -9.62
C VAL A 111 -12.04 2.81 -10.47
N ASP A 112 -12.51 4.05 -10.41
CA ASP A 112 -13.69 4.50 -11.13
C ASP A 112 -13.29 5.32 -12.37
N ASP A 113 -14.24 5.48 -13.29
CA ASP A 113 -14.13 6.35 -14.46
C ASP A 113 -12.92 6.06 -15.37
N ILE A 114 -12.59 4.78 -15.55
CA ILE A 114 -11.56 4.39 -16.51
C ILE A 114 -12.12 4.59 -17.93
N PRO A 115 -11.58 5.56 -18.71
CA PRO A 115 -12.08 5.79 -20.05
C PRO A 115 -11.69 4.63 -20.98
N ASN A 116 -12.70 4.01 -21.60
CA ASN A 116 -12.47 3.04 -22.65
C ASN A 116 -12.32 3.76 -23.99
N THR A 117 -11.13 3.73 -24.56
CA THR A 117 -10.81 4.39 -25.82
C THR A 117 -10.68 3.40 -27.00
N LEU A 118 -11.10 2.15 -26.82
CA LEU A 118 -10.96 1.12 -27.87
C LEU A 118 -11.70 1.48 -29.16
N PHE A 119 -12.79 2.21 -29.07
CA PHE A 119 -13.62 2.62 -30.20
C PHE A 119 -13.53 4.13 -30.47
N LEU A 120 -12.49 4.79 -29.94
CA LEU A 120 -12.29 6.22 -30.12
C LEU A 120 -12.04 6.60 -31.59
N VAL A 121 -11.33 5.74 -32.33
CA VAL A 121 -11.02 5.94 -33.74
C VAL A 121 -11.95 5.11 -34.60
N GLU A 122 -12.72 5.77 -35.46
CA GLU A 122 -13.58 5.11 -36.41
C GLU A 122 -12.78 4.50 -37.59
N PRO A 123 -13.36 3.55 -38.35
CA PRO A 123 -12.66 2.91 -39.46
C PRO A 123 -12.18 3.89 -40.54
N ASP A 124 -12.79 5.07 -40.63
CA ASP A 124 -12.39 6.16 -41.53
C ASP A 124 -11.25 7.03 -41.03
N GLY A 125 -10.71 6.73 -39.81
CA GLY A 125 -9.60 7.43 -39.17
C GLY A 125 -10.02 8.68 -38.39
N ARG A 126 -11.31 8.96 -38.27
CA ARG A 126 -11.81 10.09 -37.44
C ARG A 126 -11.85 9.71 -35.98
N VAL A 127 -11.56 10.70 -35.12
CA VAL A 127 -11.69 10.57 -33.67
C VAL A 127 -13.10 10.98 -33.26
N ASN A 128 -13.84 10.02 -32.68
CA ASN A 128 -15.19 10.24 -32.16
C ASN A 128 -15.18 10.11 -30.62
N TYR A 129 -15.21 11.24 -29.92
CA TYR A 129 -15.20 11.31 -28.47
C TYR A 129 -16.48 10.79 -27.81
N ASP A 130 -17.59 10.71 -28.55
CA ASP A 130 -18.87 10.19 -28.04
C ASP A 130 -18.81 8.68 -27.79
N ASN A 131 -17.81 8.00 -28.38
CA ASN A 131 -17.57 6.57 -28.17
C ASN A 131 -16.80 6.25 -26.90
N ILE A 132 -16.42 7.25 -26.09
CA ILE A 132 -15.76 7.01 -24.80
C ILE A 132 -16.81 6.51 -23.81
N GLN A 133 -16.60 5.29 -23.31
CA GLN A 133 -17.38 4.71 -22.23
C GLN A 133 -16.49 4.63 -20.98
N SER A 134 -17.02 5.02 -19.81
CA SER A 134 -16.32 4.86 -18.55
C SER A 134 -16.71 3.54 -17.89
N PHE A 135 -15.73 2.85 -17.31
CA PHE A 135 -15.93 1.69 -16.47
C PHE A 135 -15.66 2.04 -15.03
N SER A 136 -16.48 1.52 -14.11
CA SER A 136 -16.24 1.52 -12.68
C SER A 136 -16.11 0.08 -12.18
N THR A 137 -15.26 -0.16 -11.21
CA THR A 137 -15.01 -1.48 -10.62
C THR A 137 -15.29 -1.49 -9.12
#